data_a5176ef7207ded29bb34d09cd408a0a3
#
_entry.id   a5176ef7207ded29bb34d09cd408a0a3
#
_cell.length_a   1.000
_cell.length_b   1.000
_cell.length_c   1.000
_cell.angle_alpha   90.00
_cell.angle_beta   90.00
_cell.angle_gamma   90.00
#
_symmetry.space_group_name_H-M   'P 1'
#
loop_
_entity.id
_entity.type
_entity.pdbx_description
1 polymer ?
#
loop_
_entity_poly.entity_id
_entity_poly.type
_entity_poly.pdbx_seq_one_letter_code
_entity_poly.pdbx_strand_id
1 'polypeptide(L)'
;MTTIQYRLTLLCTLAAVLGLSACASDKTPATADVAVSRAAVANATSAGAADLAPAEMQSAREKLMRANQALAAKDYKTAQDLANQASADAQLAQSKASSTKATMAADELQQSIRALREELNRSNATSQQ
;
A
#
# COMPACT_ATOMS: atom_id res chain seq x y z
N MET A 1 -61.54 -4.47 -11.68
CA MET A 1 -60.66 -3.73 -12.63
C MET A 1 -59.56 -2.96 -11.94
N THR A 2 -59.62 -2.68 -10.66
CA THR A 2 -58.58 -1.91 -9.90
C THR A 2 -57.28 -2.67 -9.58
N THR A 3 -57.34 -3.98 -9.35
CA THR A 3 -56.15 -4.79 -8.96
C THR A 3 -55.15 -5.01 -10.10
N ILE A 4 -55.57 -4.97 -11.34
CA ILE A 4 -54.69 -5.12 -12.53
C ILE A 4 -53.90 -3.82 -12.75
N GLN A 5 -54.52 -2.69 -12.54
CA GLN A 5 -53.89 -1.37 -12.65
C GLN A 5 -52.76 -1.20 -11.63
N TYR A 6 -52.96 -1.61 -10.37
CA TYR A 6 -51.93 -1.55 -9.33
C TYR A 6 -50.75 -2.46 -9.59
N ARG A 7 -50.97 -3.64 -10.18
CA ARG A 7 -49.87 -4.56 -10.54
C ARG A 7 -49.06 -4.03 -11.74
N LEU A 8 -49.69 -3.34 -12.67
CA LEU A 8 -49.02 -2.74 -13.83
C LEU A 8 -48.17 -1.52 -13.42
N THR A 9 -48.69 -0.68 -12.51
CA THR A 9 -47.94 0.47 -11.97
C THR A 9 -46.78 0.04 -11.09
N LEU A 10 -46.94 -1.03 -10.28
CA LEU A 10 -45.87 -1.56 -9.44
C LEU A 10 -44.71 -2.17 -10.26
N LEU A 11 -45.02 -2.82 -11.38
CA LEU A 11 -44.02 -3.37 -12.30
C LEU A 11 -43.26 -2.27 -13.06
N CYS A 12 -43.93 -1.18 -13.46
CA CYS A 12 -43.28 -0.05 -14.09
C CYS A 12 -42.36 0.74 -13.16
N THR A 13 -42.72 0.89 -11.90
CA THR A 13 -41.87 1.58 -10.90
C THR A 13 -40.64 0.75 -10.53
N LEU A 14 -40.78 -0.59 -10.49
CA LEU A 14 -39.63 -1.48 -10.20
C LEU A 14 -38.62 -1.49 -11.37
N ALA A 15 -39.06 -1.38 -12.60
CA ALA A 15 -38.21 -1.33 -13.78
C ALA A 15 -37.42 0.00 -13.89
N ALA A 16 -38.00 1.12 -13.39
CA ALA A 16 -37.36 2.43 -13.42
C ALA A 16 -36.19 2.57 -12.40
N VAL A 17 -36.22 1.81 -11.29
CA VAL A 17 -35.17 1.86 -10.27
C VAL A 17 -33.91 1.08 -10.67
N LEU A 18 -34.04 0.06 -11.53
CA LEU A 18 -32.91 -0.75 -12.01
C LEU A 18 -32.09 -0.08 -13.12
N GLY A 19 -32.56 1.02 -13.69
CA GLY A 19 -31.89 1.72 -14.81
C GLY A 19 -30.86 2.77 -14.42
N LEU A 20 -30.73 3.15 -13.13
CA LEU A 20 -29.81 4.23 -12.71
C LEU A 20 -28.41 3.76 -12.30
N SER A 21 -28.10 2.48 -12.33
CA SER A 21 -26.80 1.96 -11.90
C SER A 21 -25.76 1.81 -13.02
N ALA A 22 -26.03 2.26 -14.25
CA ALA A 22 -25.19 1.98 -15.43
C ALA A 22 -24.20 3.10 -15.83
N CYS A 23 -23.99 4.12 -14.98
CA CYS A 23 -22.98 5.16 -15.25
C CYS A 23 -22.06 5.38 -14.05
N ALA A 24 -21.47 4.30 -13.51
CA ALA A 24 -20.24 4.44 -12.75
C ALA A 24 -19.14 4.70 -13.78
N SER A 25 -18.76 5.97 -14.00
CA SER A 25 -17.67 6.29 -14.90
C SER A 25 -16.38 5.72 -14.30
N ASP A 26 -15.57 5.02 -15.10
CA ASP A 26 -14.27 4.44 -14.72
C ASP A 26 -13.30 5.46 -14.09
N LYS A 27 -13.61 6.74 -14.18
CA LYS A 27 -12.88 7.86 -13.59
C LYS A 27 -12.81 7.78 -12.06
N THR A 28 -13.91 7.47 -11.39
CA THR A 28 -13.96 7.48 -9.91
C THR A 28 -13.06 6.42 -9.29
N PRO A 29 -13.12 5.13 -9.71
CA PRO A 29 -12.20 4.11 -9.20
C PRO A 29 -10.74 4.43 -9.52
N ALA A 30 -10.42 4.85 -10.75
CA ALA A 30 -9.05 5.18 -11.12
C ALA A 30 -8.47 6.33 -10.28
N THR A 31 -9.27 7.36 -9.99
CA THR A 31 -8.84 8.46 -9.12
C THR A 31 -8.60 7.99 -7.68
N ALA A 32 -9.45 7.11 -7.17
CA ALA A 32 -9.28 6.53 -5.84
C ALA A 32 -8.02 5.66 -5.75
N ASP A 33 -7.77 4.80 -6.75
CA ASP A 33 -6.60 3.93 -6.78
C ASP A 33 -5.28 4.73 -6.86
N VAL A 34 -5.25 5.81 -7.64
CA VAL A 34 -4.10 6.73 -7.68
C VAL A 34 -3.88 7.43 -6.34
N ALA A 35 -4.95 7.80 -5.63
CA ALA A 35 -4.82 8.38 -4.30
C ALA A 35 -4.31 7.35 -3.26
N VAL A 36 -4.79 6.12 -3.29
CA VAL A 36 -4.31 5.01 -2.45
C VAL A 36 -2.85 4.72 -2.72
N SER A 37 -2.46 4.62 -3.98
CA SER A 37 -1.06 4.38 -4.38
C SER A 37 -0.13 5.52 -3.92
N ARG A 38 -0.58 6.78 -3.98
CA ARG A 38 0.17 7.91 -3.42
C ARG A 38 0.37 7.78 -1.92
N ALA A 39 -0.66 7.39 -1.18
CA ALA A 39 -0.55 7.12 0.25
C ALA A 39 0.41 5.97 0.55
N ALA A 40 0.36 4.88 -0.22
CA ALA A 40 1.29 3.75 -0.07
C ALA A 40 2.76 4.17 -0.27
N VAL A 41 3.04 4.96 -1.32
CA VAL A 41 4.39 5.51 -1.57
C VAL A 41 4.85 6.44 -0.45
N ALA A 42 3.96 7.27 0.10
CA ALA A 42 4.28 8.12 1.25
C ALA A 42 4.58 7.30 2.51
N ASN A 43 3.78 6.28 2.80
CA ASN A 43 3.98 5.37 3.93
C ASN A 43 5.31 4.61 3.83
N ALA A 44 5.65 4.09 2.64
CA ALA A 44 6.94 3.44 2.40
C ALA A 44 8.11 4.41 2.61
N THR A 45 7.97 5.66 2.15
CA THR A 45 8.99 6.71 2.38
C THR A 45 9.18 6.96 3.88
N SER A 46 8.09 7.12 4.63
CA SER A 46 8.14 7.31 6.10
C SER A 46 8.73 6.11 6.84
N ALA A 47 8.58 4.91 6.30
CA ALA A 47 9.20 3.69 6.82
C ALA A 47 10.72 3.61 6.52
N GLY A 48 11.30 4.57 5.80
CA GLY A 48 12.72 4.58 5.42
C GLY A 48 13.03 3.69 4.22
N ALA A 49 12.03 3.33 3.41
CA ALA A 49 12.22 2.47 2.26
C ALA A 49 13.05 3.14 1.15
N ALA A 50 13.16 4.47 1.14
CA ALA A 50 14.00 5.17 0.19
C ALA A 50 15.50 4.80 0.33
N ASP A 51 15.95 4.52 1.55
CA ASP A 51 17.34 4.17 1.86
C ASP A 51 17.56 2.65 1.88
N LEU A 52 16.59 1.90 2.39
CA LEU A 52 16.72 0.47 2.66
C LEU A 52 16.21 -0.45 1.54
N ALA A 53 15.38 0.09 0.64
CA ALA A 53 14.83 -0.61 -0.53
C ALA A 53 14.70 0.36 -1.73
N PRO A 54 15.80 1.00 -2.18
CA PRO A 54 15.76 2.09 -3.16
C PRO A 54 15.21 1.66 -4.52
N ALA A 55 15.48 0.44 -4.96
CA ALA A 55 15.03 -0.06 -6.26
C ALA A 55 13.50 -0.18 -6.34
N GLU A 56 12.88 -0.79 -5.33
CA GLU A 56 11.43 -0.92 -5.25
C GLU A 56 10.76 0.44 -5.07
N MET A 57 11.39 1.31 -4.28
CA MET A 57 10.87 2.66 -4.04
C MET A 57 10.92 3.53 -5.29
N GLN A 58 11.95 3.39 -6.11
CA GLN A 58 12.03 4.07 -7.41
C GLN A 58 10.97 3.53 -8.37
N SER A 59 10.81 2.21 -8.48
CA SER A 59 9.77 1.59 -9.31
C SER A 59 8.37 2.07 -8.91
N ALA A 60 8.07 2.13 -7.61
CA ALA A 60 6.80 2.63 -7.11
C ALA A 60 6.53 4.09 -7.52
N ARG A 61 7.53 4.96 -7.38
CA ARG A 61 7.42 6.38 -7.76
C ARG A 61 7.23 6.57 -9.25
N GLU A 62 7.96 5.85 -10.08
CA GLU A 62 7.84 5.91 -11.54
C GLU A 62 6.46 5.46 -12.01
N LYS A 63 5.96 4.35 -11.47
CA LYS A 63 4.61 3.86 -11.79
C LYS A 63 3.52 4.84 -11.33
N LEU A 64 3.66 5.42 -10.13
CA LEU A 64 2.73 6.45 -9.64
C LEU A 64 2.73 7.68 -10.53
N MET A 65 3.89 8.13 -10.99
CA MET A 65 4.00 9.25 -11.94
C MET A 65 3.27 8.94 -13.25
N ARG A 66 3.49 7.75 -13.81
CA ARG A 66 2.82 7.30 -15.04
C ARG A 66 1.30 7.13 -14.83
N ALA A 67 0.87 6.65 -13.66
CA ALA A 67 -0.54 6.55 -13.30
C ALA A 67 -1.21 7.93 -13.30
N ASN A 68 -0.56 8.95 -12.75
CA ASN A 68 -1.05 10.33 -12.79
C ASN A 68 -1.13 10.89 -14.23
N GLN A 69 -0.16 10.57 -15.08
CA GLN A 69 -0.17 10.96 -16.49
C GLN A 69 -1.34 10.32 -17.25
N ALA A 70 -1.55 9.00 -17.06
CA ALA A 70 -2.67 8.28 -17.66
C ALA A 70 -4.01 8.84 -17.17
N LEU A 71 -4.14 9.15 -15.88
CA LEU A 71 -5.34 9.78 -15.32
C LEU A 71 -5.63 11.14 -15.95
N ALA A 72 -4.60 11.96 -16.16
CA ALA A 72 -4.73 13.27 -16.84
C ALA A 72 -5.12 13.11 -18.32
N ALA A 73 -4.63 12.07 -18.99
CA ALA A 73 -5.00 11.69 -20.34
C ALA A 73 -6.39 11.03 -20.46
N LYS A 74 -7.09 10.83 -19.32
CA LYS A 74 -8.38 10.12 -19.22
C LYS A 74 -8.31 8.64 -19.62
N ASP A 75 -7.12 8.07 -19.65
CA ASP A 75 -6.90 6.62 -19.77
C ASP A 75 -7.03 5.97 -18.37
N TYR A 76 -8.27 5.80 -17.96
CA TYR A 76 -8.60 5.39 -16.59
C TYR A 76 -8.15 3.95 -16.29
N LYS A 77 -8.20 3.08 -17.31
CA LYS A 77 -7.77 1.69 -17.14
C LYS A 77 -6.26 1.62 -16.90
N THR A 78 -5.46 2.25 -17.73
CA THR A 78 -3.99 2.31 -17.55
C THR A 78 -3.62 3.01 -16.24
N ALA A 79 -4.34 4.08 -15.86
CA ALA A 79 -4.12 4.76 -14.59
C ALA A 79 -4.34 3.83 -13.39
N GLN A 80 -5.41 3.04 -13.40
CA GLN A 80 -5.74 2.07 -12.36
C GLN A 80 -4.70 0.94 -12.29
N ASP A 81 -4.36 0.34 -13.42
CA ASP A 81 -3.39 -0.75 -13.49
C ASP A 81 -2.00 -0.30 -12.97
N LEU A 82 -1.55 0.90 -13.35
CA LEU A 82 -0.27 1.47 -12.88
C LEU A 82 -0.33 1.86 -11.40
N ALA A 83 -1.45 2.39 -10.92
CA ALA A 83 -1.63 2.73 -9.51
C ALA A 83 -1.57 1.48 -8.61
N ASN A 84 -2.23 0.40 -9.01
CA ASN A 84 -2.19 -0.86 -8.30
C ASN A 84 -0.77 -1.44 -8.24
N GLN A 85 -0.03 -1.39 -9.35
CA GLN A 85 1.36 -1.82 -9.38
C GLN A 85 2.26 -0.92 -8.50
N ALA A 86 2.08 0.40 -8.54
CA ALA A 86 2.83 1.32 -7.70
C ALA A 86 2.57 1.07 -6.20
N SER A 87 1.33 0.78 -5.84
CA SER A 87 0.96 0.41 -4.47
C SER A 87 1.64 -0.88 -4.02
N ALA A 88 1.66 -1.91 -4.88
CA ALA A 88 2.32 -3.19 -4.59
C ALA A 88 3.84 -3.02 -4.41
N ASP A 89 4.50 -2.25 -5.30
CA ASP A 89 5.93 -1.97 -5.19
C ASP A 89 6.26 -1.17 -3.91
N ALA A 90 5.42 -0.20 -3.54
CA ALA A 90 5.59 0.56 -2.31
C ALA A 90 5.44 -0.31 -1.05
N GLN A 91 4.48 -1.24 -1.04
CA GLN A 91 4.32 -2.20 0.05
C GLN A 91 5.51 -3.16 0.15
N LEU A 92 6.03 -3.62 -0.99
CA LEU A 92 7.24 -4.45 -1.02
C LEU A 92 8.44 -3.67 -0.48
N ALA A 93 8.62 -2.42 -0.89
CA ALA A 93 9.68 -1.55 -0.40
C ALA A 93 9.58 -1.35 1.12
N GLN A 94 8.39 -1.10 1.63
CA GLN A 94 8.13 -0.96 3.08
C GLN A 94 8.46 -2.24 3.84
N SER A 95 8.05 -3.40 3.33
CA SER A 95 8.31 -4.70 3.95
C SER A 95 9.81 -5.01 3.99
N LYS A 96 10.54 -4.74 2.90
CA LYS A 96 12.00 -4.90 2.85
C LYS A 96 12.70 -3.97 3.85
N ALA A 97 12.29 -2.70 3.91
CA ALA A 97 12.85 -1.75 4.86
C ALA A 97 12.63 -2.19 6.31
N SER A 98 11.45 -2.68 6.64
CA SER A 98 11.13 -3.19 7.97
C SER A 98 11.96 -4.43 8.32
N SER A 99 12.12 -5.37 7.38
CA SER A 99 12.94 -6.57 7.56
C SER A 99 14.42 -6.20 7.77
N THR A 100 14.96 -5.29 6.97
CA THR A 100 16.35 -4.82 7.12
C THR A 100 16.56 -4.18 8.48
N LYS A 101 15.65 -3.32 8.95
CA LYS A 101 15.73 -2.71 10.29
C LYS A 101 15.70 -3.77 11.40
N ALA A 102 14.84 -4.77 11.27
CA ALA A 102 14.75 -5.85 12.26
C ALA A 102 16.05 -6.66 12.31
N THR A 103 16.67 -6.96 11.18
CA THR A 103 17.97 -7.64 11.11
C THR A 103 19.07 -6.80 11.76
N MET A 104 19.15 -5.51 11.45
CA MET A 104 20.13 -4.60 12.04
C MET A 104 19.98 -4.51 13.57
N ALA A 105 18.75 -4.40 14.06
CA ALA A 105 18.48 -4.39 15.50
C ALA A 105 18.84 -5.71 16.19
N ALA A 106 18.59 -6.84 15.55
CA ALA A 106 18.99 -8.15 16.07
C ALA A 106 20.52 -8.31 16.14
N ASP A 107 21.24 -7.84 15.12
CA ASP A 107 22.71 -7.87 15.11
C ASP A 107 23.30 -6.97 16.20
N GLU A 108 22.76 -5.78 16.41
CA GLU A 108 23.17 -4.86 17.48
C GLU A 108 22.93 -5.49 18.87
N LEU A 109 21.77 -6.11 19.07
CA LEU A 109 21.47 -6.82 20.31
C LEU A 109 22.44 -7.97 20.56
N GLN A 110 22.77 -8.75 19.53
CA GLN A 110 23.75 -9.85 19.66
C GLN A 110 25.15 -9.34 20.00
N GLN A 111 25.56 -8.19 19.44
CA GLN A 111 26.83 -7.57 19.78
C GLN A 111 26.84 -7.11 21.25
N SER A 112 25.76 -6.49 21.71
CA SER A 112 25.61 -6.06 23.11
C SER A 112 25.66 -7.26 24.08
N ILE A 113 24.99 -8.36 23.74
CA ILE A 113 25.04 -9.59 24.55
C ILE A 113 26.48 -10.15 24.62
N ARG A 114 27.20 -10.16 23.51
CA ARG A 114 28.61 -10.62 23.51
C ARG A 114 29.47 -9.75 24.42
N ALA A 115 29.38 -8.44 24.31
CA ALA A 115 30.13 -7.50 25.12
C ALA A 115 29.84 -7.67 26.63
N LEU A 116 28.56 -7.83 27.00
CA LEU A 116 28.18 -8.07 28.39
C LEU A 116 28.71 -9.42 28.94
N ARG A 117 28.71 -10.46 28.12
CA ARG A 117 29.29 -11.75 28.53
C ARG A 117 30.79 -11.68 28.75
N GLU A 118 31.52 -10.94 27.91
CA GLU A 118 32.95 -10.72 28.06
C GLU A 118 33.25 -9.93 29.36
N GLU A 119 32.45 -8.91 29.67
CA GLU A 119 32.59 -8.12 30.87
C GLU A 119 32.30 -8.95 32.13
N LEU A 120 31.27 -9.77 32.12
CA LEU A 120 30.96 -10.70 33.20
C LEU A 120 32.11 -11.70 33.44
N ASN A 121 32.66 -12.24 32.38
CA ASN A 121 33.81 -13.17 32.51
C ASN A 121 35.04 -12.48 33.09
N ARG A 122 35.32 -11.24 32.68
CA ARG A 122 36.41 -10.43 33.21
C ARG A 122 36.21 -10.13 34.71
N SER A 123 35.02 -9.71 35.09
CA SER A 123 34.65 -9.41 36.48
C SER A 123 34.79 -10.65 37.38
N ASN A 124 34.31 -11.80 36.92
CA ASN A 124 34.43 -13.07 37.67
C ASN A 124 35.88 -13.49 37.83
N ALA A 125 36.73 -13.33 36.82
CA ALA A 125 38.16 -13.63 36.92
C ALA A 125 38.90 -12.72 37.95
N THR A 126 38.53 -11.45 38.01
CA THR A 126 39.09 -10.47 38.95
C THR A 126 38.66 -10.75 40.40
N SER A 127 37.43 -11.24 40.61
CA SER A 127 36.90 -11.56 41.95
C SER A 127 37.48 -12.86 42.55
N GLN A 128 38.18 -13.67 41.78
CA GLN A 128 38.81 -14.93 42.22
C GLN A 128 40.30 -14.79 42.55
N GLN A 129 40.85 -13.60 42.39
CA GLN A 129 42.23 -13.25 42.79
C GLN A 129 42.26 -12.54 44.14
#